data_f994e52a2b99f80af6e376e818de0ea3
#
_entry.id   f994e52a2b99f80af6e376e818de0ea3
#
_cell.length_a   1.000
_cell.length_b   1.000
_cell.length_c   1.000
_cell.angle_alpha   90.00
_cell.angle_beta   90.00
_cell.angle_gamma   90.00
#
_symmetry.space_group_name_H-M   'P 1'
#
loop_
_entity.id
_entity.type
_entity.pdbx_description
1 polymer ?
#
loop_
_entity_poly.entity_id
_entity_poly.type
_entity_poly.pdbx_seq_one_letter_code
_entity_poly.pdbx_strand_id
1 'polypeptide(L)' 'PVYWFNKEYDQAATAKLIALFRAHASVRRVLFNDTGIPFVTPFKHHDHHFHLELRA' A
#
# COMPACT_ATOMS: atom_id res chain seq x y z
N PRO A 1 15.04 2.46 5.21
CA PRO A 1 13.76 2.33 4.51
C PRO A 1 13.20 3.68 4.08
N VAL A 2 12.43 3.71 3.01
CA VAL A 2 11.76 4.90 2.52
C VAL A 2 10.34 4.92 3.09
N TYR A 3 10.02 5.95 3.86
CA TYR A 3 8.67 6.16 4.40
C TYR A 3 7.82 6.91 3.38
N TRP A 4 6.50 6.69 3.39
CA TRP A 4 5.58 7.34 2.46
C TRP A 4 5.64 8.88 2.52
N PHE A 5 6.08 9.45 3.63
CA PHE A 5 6.21 10.91 3.79
C PHE A 5 7.61 11.45 3.43
N ASN A 6 8.53 10.60 2.97
CA ASN A 6 9.85 11.04 2.51
C ASN A 6 9.78 11.53 1.07
N LYS A 7 10.64 12.50 0.72
CA LYS A 7 10.70 13.03 -0.65
C LYS A 7 11.21 12.03 -1.68
N GLU A 8 11.92 10.99 -1.26
CA GLU A 8 12.35 9.89 -2.13
C GLU A 8 11.20 8.95 -2.50
N TYR A 9 10.08 9.06 -1.82
CA TYR A 9 8.93 8.21 -2.04
C TYR A 9 8.25 8.53 -3.37
N ASP A 10 8.00 7.49 -4.16
CA ASP A 10 7.27 7.60 -5.41
C ASP A 10 5.83 7.10 -5.21
N GLN A 11 4.93 8.03 -4.92
CA GLN A 11 3.53 7.72 -4.68
C GLN A 11 2.86 7.12 -5.92
N ALA A 12 3.17 7.65 -7.10
CA ALA A 12 2.52 7.18 -8.33
C ALA A 12 2.91 5.74 -8.66
N ALA A 13 4.19 5.39 -8.52
CA ALA A 13 4.65 4.02 -8.74
C ALA A 13 4.08 3.07 -7.69
N THR A 14 4.05 3.49 -6.43
CA THR A 14 3.49 2.71 -5.34
C THR A 14 1.99 2.48 -5.55
N ALA A 15 1.26 3.50 -5.95
CA ALA A 15 -0.18 3.39 -6.24
C ALA A 15 -0.46 2.40 -7.37
N LYS A 16 0.35 2.40 -8.43
CA LYS A 16 0.22 1.44 -9.53
C LYS A 16 0.42 0.01 -9.07
N LEU A 17 1.44 -0.21 -8.27
CA LEU A 17 1.76 -1.54 -7.74
C LEU A 17 0.65 -2.04 -6.82
N ILE A 18 0.16 -1.18 -5.93
CA ILE A 18 -0.95 -1.51 -5.03
C ILE A 18 -2.21 -1.84 -5.82
N ALA A 19 -2.51 -1.06 -6.87
CA ALA A 19 -3.67 -1.33 -7.72
C ALA A 19 -3.60 -2.70 -8.39
N LEU A 20 -2.41 -3.11 -8.87
CA LEU A 20 -2.20 -4.42 -9.46
C LEU A 20 -2.49 -5.54 -8.45
N PHE A 21 -1.95 -5.43 -7.25
CA PHE A 21 -2.19 -6.42 -6.21
C PHE A 21 -3.66 -6.41 -5.75
N ARG A 22 -4.24 -5.25 -5.60
CA ARG A 22 -5.64 -5.13 -5.13
C ARG A 22 -6.64 -5.71 -6.14
N ALA A 23 -6.30 -5.72 -7.43
CA ALA A 23 -7.12 -6.34 -8.46
C ALA A 23 -7.05 -7.88 -8.42
N HIS A 24 -6.07 -8.45 -7.73
CA HIS A 24 -5.93 -9.90 -7.63
C HIS A 24 -6.99 -10.48 -6.67
N ALA A 25 -7.68 -11.52 -7.12
CA ALA A 25 -8.79 -12.11 -6.35
C ALA A 25 -8.39 -12.62 -4.97
N SER A 26 -7.12 -13.01 -4.78
CA SER A 26 -6.62 -13.50 -3.50
C SER A 26 -6.28 -12.39 -2.50
N VAL A 27 -6.24 -11.13 -2.93
CA VAL A 27 -5.91 -10.02 -2.05
C VAL A 27 -7.18 -9.47 -1.44
N ARG A 28 -7.27 -9.50 -0.11
CA ARG A 28 -8.40 -9.01 0.65
C ARG A 28 -8.28 -7.52 0.91
N ARG A 29 -7.10 -7.06 1.34
CA ARG A 29 -6.82 -5.64 1.54
C ARG A 29 -5.32 -5.38 1.55
N VAL A 30 -4.96 -4.11 1.40
CA VAL A 30 -3.59 -3.62 1.45
C VAL A 30 -3.45 -2.68 2.63
N LEU A 31 -2.54 -2.98 3.55
CA LEU A 31 -2.27 -2.14 4.72
C LEU A 31 -1.13 -1.18 4.39
N PHE A 32 -1.41 0.11 4.44
CA PHE A 32 -0.42 1.15 4.18
C PHE A 32 -0.96 2.49 4.66
N ASN A 33 -0.08 3.38 5.08
CA ASN A 33 -0.52 4.61 5.74
C ASN A 33 -0.63 5.83 4.82
N ASP A 34 -0.21 5.74 3.56
CA ASP A 34 -0.46 6.82 2.60
C ASP A 34 -1.89 6.74 2.08
N THR A 35 -2.79 7.45 2.75
CA THR A 35 -4.21 7.47 2.39
C THR A 35 -4.52 8.29 1.14
N GLY A 36 -3.51 8.96 0.54
CA GLY A 36 -3.64 9.54 -0.79
C GLY A 36 -3.69 8.50 -1.90
N ILE A 37 -3.34 7.24 -1.59
CA ILE A 37 -3.46 6.11 -2.52
C ILE A 37 -4.81 5.43 -2.31
N PRO A 38 -5.59 5.16 -3.39
CA PRO A 38 -6.86 4.44 -3.27
C PRO A 38 -6.66 3.01 -2.77
N PHE A 39 -7.68 2.50 -2.08
CA PHE A 39 -7.81 1.09 -1.68
C PHE A 39 -6.86 0.62 -0.59
N VAL A 40 -6.12 1.53 0.06
CA VAL A 40 -5.29 1.16 1.21
C VAL A 40 -6.07 1.28 2.50
N THR A 41 -5.71 0.45 3.48
CA THR A 41 -6.22 0.51 4.85
C THR A 41 -5.07 0.95 5.75
N PRO A 42 -5.18 2.08 6.45
CA PRO A 42 -4.13 2.52 7.38
C PRO A 42 -3.93 1.52 8.51
N PHE A 43 -2.69 1.30 8.86
CA PHE A 43 -2.36 0.41 9.97
C PHE A 43 -1.02 0.79 10.59
N LYS A 44 -0.90 0.60 11.89
CA LYS A 44 0.31 0.91 12.65
C LYS A 44 1.55 0.26 12.02
N HIS A 45 2.67 0.98 11.98
CA HIS A 45 3.96 0.49 11.47
C HIS A 45 4.02 0.19 9.97
N HIS A 46 3.07 0.73 9.18
CA HIS A 46 3.04 0.56 7.71
C HIS A 46 3.35 1.86 6.97
N ASP A 47 4.35 2.64 7.45
CA ASP A 47 4.75 3.90 6.84
C ASP A 47 5.83 3.76 5.76
N HIS A 48 6.58 2.67 5.75
CA HIS A 48 7.68 2.45 4.80
C HIS A 48 7.50 1.22 3.92
N HIS A 49 6.41 0.51 4.07
CA HIS A 49 6.07 -0.65 3.23
C HIS A 49 4.56 -0.84 3.23
N PHE A 50 4.06 -1.51 2.21
CA PHE A 50 2.69 -2.00 2.25
C PHE A 50 2.66 -3.50 2.52
N HIS A 51 1.57 -3.96 3.11
CA HIS A 51 1.37 -5.36 3.48
C HIS A 51 0.11 -5.88 2.80
N LEU A 52 0.24 -6.97 2.06
CA LEU A 52 -0.91 -7.63 1.44
C LEU A 52 -1.55 -8.59 2.43
N GLU A 53 -2.85 -8.44 2.65
CA GLU A 53 -3.63 -9.41 3.41
C GLU A 53 -4.39 -10.28 2.42
N LEU A 54 -4.10 -11.57 2.44
CA LEU A 54 -4.70 -12.52 1.51
C LEU A 54 -5.99 -13.10 2.06
N ARG A 55 -6.88 -13.51 1.17
CA ARG A 55 -8.08 -14.26 1.54
C ARG A 55 -7.69 -15.68 1.97
N ALA A 56 -8.37 -16.17 2.96
CA ALA A 56 -8.16 -17.53 3.44
C ALA A 56 -8.70 -18.57 2.44
#